data_a8d5dfcdf2d31a60f6005908c2f4b4bc
#
_entry.id   a8d5dfcdf2d31a60f6005908c2f4b4bc
#
_cell.length_a   1.000
_cell.length_b   1.000
_cell.length_c   1.000
_cell.angle_alpha   90.00
_cell.angle_beta   90.00
_cell.angle_gamma   90.00
#
_symmetry.space_group_name_H-M   'P 1'
#
loop_
_entity.id
_entity.type
_entity.pdbx_description
1 polymer ?
#
loop_
_entity_poly.entity_id
_entity_poly.type
_entity_poly.pdbx_seq_one_letter_code
_entity_poly.pdbx_strand_id
1 'polypeptide(L)'
;MEIHGFNKTTLLDYPEHIAATVFTGGCNFRCPFCHNGELVLDPAGQPSVSEEEVLSYLKKRQGILQGVCVTGGEPTLQRDLRKFLQKIKELEYPIKLDTNGYMPGVLWELLQEHLIDYVAMDIKASRDNYARAAGLPHMDISRIEESIGILKSSGIPYEFRTTVVKGIHTVGEFKEIGRWSCILLAELSGE
;
A
#
# COMPACT_ATOMS: atom_id res chain seq x y z
N MET A 1 -10.29 -12.06 -5.92
CA MET A 1 -9.19 -11.52 -5.08
C MET A 1 -9.21 -12.19 -3.71
N GLU A 2 -8.06 -12.46 -3.11
CA GLU A 2 -7.99 -13.06 -1.77
C GLU A 2 -8.15 -11.97 -0.71
N ILE A 3 -9.33 -11.90 -0.08
CA ILE A 3 -9.64 -10.96 1.00
C ILE A 3 -9.73 -11.76 2.29
N HIS A 4 -8.94 -11.39 3.29
CA HIS A 4 -8.85 -12.07 4.58
C HIS A 4 -9.25 -11.19 5.76
N GLY A 5 -9.68 -9.96 5.50
CA GLY A 5 -10.20 -9.05 6.51
C GLY A 5 -11.02 -7.93 5.89
N PHE A 6 -12.04 -7.51 6.60
CA PHE A 6 -12.89 -6.40 6.21
C PHE A 6 -13.31 -5.59 7.43
N ASN A 7 -12.68 -4.43 7.60
CA ASN A 7 -13.09 -3.46 8.60
C ASN A 7 -14.18 -2.55 8.00
N LYS A 8 -15.37 -2.70 8.51
CA LYS A 8 -16.57 -2.05 7.99
C LYS A 8 -16.57 -0.53 8.13
N THR A 9 -15.84 0.01 9.11
CA THR A 9 -15.74 1.46 9.32
C THR A 9 -14.45 1.79 10.05
N THR A 10 -13.67 2.71 9.49
CA THR A 10 -12.45 3.25 10.07
C THR A 10 -12.41 4.77 9.92
N LEU A 11 -11.76 5.45 10.86
CA LEU A 11 -11.46 6.88 10.83
C LEU A 11 -9.96 7.14 10.69
N LEU A 12 -9.15 6.08 10.55
CA LEU A 12 -7.69 6.15 10.60
C LEU A 12 -7.03 5.76 9.28
N ASP A 13 -7.63 4.82 8.54
CA ASP A 13 -6.97 4.19 7.40
C ASP A 13 -6.99 5.03 6.13
N TYR A 14 -7.90 6.00 6.02
CA TYR A 14 -7.95 6.94 4.92
C TYR A 14 -8.05 8.39 5.46
N PRO A 15 -7.01 9.24 5.29
CA PRO A 15 -7.02 10.60 5.78
C PRO A 15 -8.29 11.37 5.38
N GLU A 16 -8.89 12.05 6.34
CA GLU A 16 -10.10 12.90 6.16
C GLU A 16 -11.36 12.17 5.69
N HIS A 17 -11.36 10.81 5.66
CA HIS A 17 -12.50 10.03 5.21
C HIS A 17 -12.99 9.05 6.27
N ILE A 18 -14.31 8.92 6.40
CA ILE A 18 -14.93 7.74 7.02
C ILE A 18 -14.87 6.63 5.99
N ALA A 19 -13.99 5.66 6.18
CA ALA A 19 -13.72 4.64 5.17
C ALA A 19 -14.01 3.22 5.65
N ALA A 20 -14.10 2.29 4.73
CA ALA A 20 -13.97 0.86 4.99
C ALA A 20 -12.58 0.38 4.58
N THR A 21 -12.05 -0.66 5.24
CA THR A 21 -10.73 -1.21 4.93
C THR A 21 -10.81 -2.68 4.53
N VAL A 22 -10.22 -3.00 3.40
CA VAL A 22 -10.13 -4.36 2.84
C VAL A 22 -8.69 -4.86 2.99
N PHE A 23 -8.52 -6.02 3.59
CA PHE A 23 -7.21 -6.63 3.83
C PHE A 23 -6.99 -7.83 2.91
N THR A 24 -5.95 -7.76 2.07
CA THR A 24 -5.55 -8.85 1.16
C THR A 24 -4.58 -9.81 1.82
N GLY A 25 -4.54 -11.07 1.36
CA GLY A 25 -3.57 -12.07 1.80
C GLY A 25 -2.29 -12.07 0.97
N GLY A 26 -1.22 -12.60 1.55
CA GLY A 26 0.08 -12.75 0.90
C GLY A 26 0.87 -11.45 0.76
N CYS A 27 2.18 -11.57 0.74
CA CYS A 27 3.11 -10.46 0.54
C CYS A 27 4.42 -11.00 -0.05
N ASN A 28 5.11 -10.18 -0.83
CA ASN A 28 6.46 -10.46 -1.32
C ASN A 28 7.56 -10.10 -0.31
N PHE A 29 7.23 -9.39 0.78
CA PHE A 29 8.14 -9.10 1.88
C PHE A 29 7.91 -10.03 3.07
N ARG A 30 8.92 -10.11 3.97
CA ARG A 30 8.92 -10.89 5.21
C ARG A 30 9.43 -10.03 6.35
N CYS A 31 8.92 -8.78 6.44
CA CYS A 31 9.36 -7.83 7.45
C CYS A 31 9.23 -8.43 8.86
N PRO A 32 10.30 -8.43 9.69
CA PRO A 32 10.26 -9.04 11.02
C PRO A 32 9.31 -8.34 12.00
N PHE A 33 8.84 -7.16 11.64
CA PHE A 33 7.91 -6.34 12.42
C PHE A 33 6.54 -6.18 11.73
N CYS A 34 6.17 -7.13 10.88
CA CYS A 34 4.91 -7.05 10.16
C CYS A 34 3.71 -7.14 11.12
N HIS A 35 2.81 -6.14 11.11
CA HIS A 35 1.58 -6.16 11.90
C HIS A 35 0.59 -7.21 11.40
N ASN A 36 0.61 -7.49 10.11
CA ASN A 36 -0.27 -8.46 9.45
C ASN A 36 0.47 -9.78 9.16
N GLY A 37 1.34 -10.22 10.09
CA GLY A 37 2.20 -11.38 9.88
C GLY A 37 1.44 -12.65 9.50
N GLU A 38 0.28 -12.90 10.09
CA GLU A 38 -0.57 -14.06 9.79
C GLU A 38 -1.11 -14.01 8.35
N LEU A 39 -1.53 -12.84 7.86
CA LEU A 39 -1.98 -12.64 6.47
C LEU A 39 -0.86 -12.87 5.45
N VAL A 40 0.40 -12.68 5.88
CA VAL A 40 1.59 -12.80 5.02
C VAL A 40 2.13 -14.24 5.02
N LEU A 41 2.18 -14.90 6.18
CA LEU A 41 2.84 -16.19 6.36
C LEU A 41 1.91 -17.37 6.12
N ASP A 42 0.63 -17.24 6.50
CA ASP A 42 -0.38 -18.27 6.36
C ASP A 42 -1.73 -17.67 5.94
N PRO A 43 -1.84 -17.08 4.74
CA PRO A 43 -3.11 -16.52 4.27
C PRO A 43 -4.20 -17.57 4.12
N ALA A 44 -3.84 -18.82 3.75
CA ALA A 44 -4.81 -19.90 3.57
C ALA A 44 -5.46 -20.36 4.90
N GLY A 45 -4.75 -20.17 6.02
CA GLY A 45 -5.28 -20.45 7.36
C GLY A 45 -6.17 -19.35 7.93
N GLN A 46 -6.24 -18.19 7.26
CA GLN A 46 -7.04 -17.06 7.73
C GLN A 46 -8.49 -17.12 7.20
N PRO A 47 -9.46 -16.58 7.96
CA PRO A 47 -10.82 -16.41 7.45
C PRO A 47 -10.82 -15.67 6.11
N SER A 48 -11.70 -16.06 5.21
CA SER A 48 -11.88 -15.37 3.93
C SER A 48 -13.18 -14.57 3.89
N VAL A 49 -13.15 -13.42 3.21
CA VAL A 49 -14.31 -12.57 2.96
C VAL A 49 -14.53 -12.53 1.45
N SER A 50 -15.77 -12.74 1.00
CA SER A 50 -16.06 -12.68 -0.44
C SER A 50 -16.07 -11.25 -0.97
N GLU A 51 -15.68 -11.05 -2.24
CA GLU A 51 -15.83 -9.75 -2.91
C GLU A 51 -17.28 -9.28 -2.89
N GLU A 52 -18.22 -10.21 -3.03
CA GLU A 52 -19.66 -9.91 -3.03
C GLU A 52 -20.12 -9.34 -1.68
N GLU A 53 -19.63 -9.90 -0.57
CA GLU A 53 -19.92 -9.37 0.78
C GLU A 53 -19.43 -7.92 0.90
N VAL A 54 -18.19 -7.66 0.50
CA VAL A 54 -17.60 -6.31 0.55
C VAL A 54 -18.41 -5.35 -0.31
N LEU A 55 -18.65 -5.67 -1.59
CA LEU A 55 -19.35 -4.79 -2.53
C LEU A 55 -20.80 -4.56 -2.12
N SER A 56 -21.50 -5.59 -1.62
CA SER A 56 -22.86 -5.47 -1.10
C SER A 56 -22.91 -4.54 0.12
N TYR A 57 -21.92 -4.62 1.00
CA TYR A 57 -21.81 -3.70 2.14
C TYR A 57 -21.55 -2.27 1.68
N LEU A 58 -20.57 -2.05 0.80
CA LEU A 58 -20.26 -0.73 0.27
C LEU A 58 -21.48 -0.09 -0.38
N LYS A 59 -22.22 -0.84 -1.21
CA LYS A 59 -23.45 -0.37 -1.85
C LYS A 59 -24.50 0.09 -0.83
N LYS A 60 -24.67 -0.62 0.29
CA LYS A 60 -25.59 -0.25 1.36
C LYS A 60 -25.13 0.97 2.16
N ARG A 61 -23.87 1.36 2.05
CA ARG A 61 -23.25 2.44 2.82
C ARG A 61 -22.93 3.68 1.99
N GLN A 62 -23.38 3.74 0.74
CA GLN A 62 -23.29 4.96 -0.07
C GLN A 62 -23.93 6.13 0.66
N GLY A 63 -23.26 7.29 0.65
CA GLY A 63 -23.67 8.49 1.38
C GLY A 63 -23.31 8.51 2.87
N ILE A 64 -22.77 7.40 3.43
CA ILE A 64 -22.26 7.33 4.80
C ILE A 64 -20.73 7.15 4.78
N LEU A 65 -20.25 6.12 4.10
CA LEU A 65 -18.81 5.95 3.85
C LEU A 65 -18.36 6.93 2.77
N GLN A 66 -17.17 7.45 2.93
CA GLN A 66 -16.55 8.45 2.06
C GLN A 66 -15.38 7.88 1.24
N GLY A 67 -14.95 6.64 1.53
CA GLY A 67 -13.85 6.01 0.81
C GLY A 67 -13.62 4.56 1.20
N VAL A 68 -12.71 3.92 0.46
CA VAL A 68 -12.26 2.55 0.71
C VAL A 68 -10.75 2.51 0.73
N CYS A 69 -10.18 1.92 1.78
CA CYS A 69 -8.76 1.61 1.86
C CYS A 69 -8.52 0.15 1.49
N VAL A 70 -7.59 -0.13 0.59
CA VAL A 70 -7.15 -1.48 0.24
C VAL A 70 -5.73 -1.68 0.73
N THR A 71 -5.53 -2.64 1.61
CA THR A 71 -4.30 -2.91 2.35
C THR A 71 -4.14 -4.41 2.62
N GLY A 72 -3.43 -4.82 3.67
CA GLY A 72 -3.33 -6.21 4.14
C GLY A 72 -1.91 -6.75 4.09
N GLY A 73 -1.66 -7.77 3.27
CA GLY A 73 -0.32 -8.18 2.86
C GLY A 73 0.26 -7.19 1.87
N GLU A 74 0.28 -7.55 0.58
CA GLU A 74 0.61 -6.61 -0.50
C GLU A 74 -0.47 -6.68 -1.59
N PRO A 75 -1.34 -5.66 -1.67
CA PRO A 75 -2.45 -5.66 -2.63
C PRO A 75 -2.01 -5.76 -4.09
N THR A 76 -0.87 -5.16 -4.45
CA THR A 76 -0.38 -5.15 -5.85
C THR A 76 0.05 -6.53 -6.37
N LEU A 77 0.09 -7.56 -5.51
CA LEU A 77 0.30 -8.95 -5.91
C LEU A 77 -0.98 -9.66 -6.34
N GLN A 78 -2.14 -9.10 -6.02
CA GLN A 78 -3.43 -9.72 -6.31
C GLN A 78 -3.76 -9.59 -7.80
N ARG A 79 -3.88 -10.71 -8.52
CA ARG A 79 -4.16 -10.73 -9.97
C ARG A 79 -5.45 -10.02 -10.35
N ASP A 80 -6.44 -10.06 -9.48
CA ASP A 80 -7.76 -9.46 -9.71
C ASP A 80 -7.93 -8.09 -9.05
N LEU A 81 -6.86 -7.49 -8.50
CA LEU A 81 -6.91 -6.17 -7.86
C LEU A 81 -7.60 -5.13 -8.75
N ARG A 82 -7.12 -4.99 -9.98
CA ARG A 82 -7.66 -4.02 -10.95
C ARG A 82 -9.17 -4.15 -11.14
N LYS A 83 -9.68 -5.37 -11.33
CA LYS A 83 -11.12 -5.63 -11.49
C LYS A 83 -11.91 -5.29 -10.23
N PHE A 84 -11.33 -5.56 -9.07
CA PHE A 84 -11.95 -5.25 -7.80
C PHE A 84 -12.04 -3.73 -7.56
N LEU A 85 -10.96 -3.00 -7.85
CA LEU A 85 -10.96 -1.54 -7.76
C LEU A 85 -11.97 -0.91 -8.74
N GLN A 86 -12.08 -1.44 -9.96
CA GLN A 86 -13.09 -0.99 -10.93
C GLN A 86 -14.52 -1.11 -10.36
N LYS A 87 -14.85 -2.25 -9.74
CA LYS A 87 -16.17 -2.45 -9.10
C LYS A 87 -16.42 -1.45 -7.95
N ILE A 88 -15.38 -1.08 -7.18
CA ILE A 88 -15.49 -0.06 -6.14
C ILE A 88 -15.69 1.33 -6.76
N LYS A 89 -14.99 1.65 -7.85
CA LYS A 89 -15.16 2.89 -8.60
C LYS A 89 -16.57 3.02 -9.20
N GLU A 90 -17.16 1.93 -9.67
CA GLU A 90 -18.57 1.90 -10.14
C GLU A 90 -19.56 2.27 -9.02
N LEU A 91 -19.18 2.10 -7.76
CA LEU A 91 -19.93 2.57 -6.58
C LEU A 91 -19.57 4.02 -6.17
N GLU A 92 -18.76 4.72 -6.99
CA GLU A 92 -18.35 6.11 -6.80
C GLU A 92 -17.51 6.37 -5.54
N TYR A 93 -16.82 5.36 -5.00
CA TYR A 93 -15.92 5.55 -3.86
C TYR A 93 -14.51 5.98 -4.31
N PRO A 94 -13.92 6.99 -3.66
CA PRO A 94 -12.47 7.20 -3.72
C PRO A 94 -11.75 6.04 -3.03
N ILE A 95 -10.59 5.67 -3.61
CA ILE A 95 -9.82 4.50 -3.18
C ILE A 95 -8.43 4.92 -2.73
N LYS A 96 -8.07 4.52 -1.51
CA LYS A 96 -6.70 4.58 -1.00
C LYS A 96 -6.05 3.21 -1.13
N LEU A 97 -4.87 3.17 -1.71
CA LEU A 97 -4.02 1.98 -1.77
C LEU A 97 -2.87 2.10 -0.78
N ASP A 98 -2.74 1.11 0.10
CA ASP A 98 -1.54 0.90 0.90
C ASP A 98 -0.65 -0.12 0.21
N THR A 99 0.63 0.20 -0.02
CA THR A 99 1.55 -0.69 -0.74
C THR A 99 2.97 -0.60 -0.21
N ASN A 100 3.74 -1.67 -0.37
CA ASN A 100 5.17 -1.66 -0.13
C ASN A 100 5.99 -1.10 -1.32
N GLY A 101 5.35 -0.79 -2.43
CA GLY A 101 5.97 -0.16 -3.59
C GLY A 101 6.85 -1.07 -4.45
N TYR A 102 6.90 -2.37 -4.23
CA TYR A 102 7.81 -3.26 -4.97
C TYR A 102 7.29 -3.70 -6.35
N MET A 103 6.10 -3.22 -6.72
CA MET A 103 5.47 -3.51 -8.02
C MET A 103 5.19 -2.19 -8.78
N PRO A 104 6.25 -1.44 -9.22
CA PRO A 104 6.07 -0.13 -9.83
C PRO A 104 5.19 -0.15 -11.08
N GLY A 105 5.29 -1.19 -11.92
CA GLY A 105 4.45 -1.32 -13.11
C GLY A 105 2.97 -1.40 -12.78
N VAL A 106 2.59 -2.18 -11.75
CA VAL A 106 1.19 -2.28 -11.31
C VAL A 106 0.72 -0.93 -10.74
N LEU A 107 1.54 -0.29 -9.92
CA LEU A 107 1.23 1.03 -9.36
C LEU A 107 0.99 2.06 -10.48
N TRP A 108 1.86 2.08 -11.49
CA TRP A 108 1.73 2.96 -12.64
C TRP A 108 0.43 2.71 -13.42
N GLU A 109 0.10 1.44 -13.71
CA GLU A 109 -1.14 1.08 -14.41
C GLU A 109 -2.38 1.54 -13.65
N LEU A 110 -2.44 1.31 -12.33
CA LEU A 110 -3.57 1.73 -11.49
C LEU A 110 -3.75 3.26 -11.49
N LEU A 111 -2.65 4.01 -11.51
CA LEU A 111 -2.67 5.48 -11.60
C LEU A 111 -3.16 5.94 -12.97
N GLN A 112 -2.64 5.38 -14.07
CA GLN A 112 -3.04 5.74 -15.43
C GLN A 112 -4.54 5.47 -15.69
N GLU A 113 -5.09 4.46 -15.06
CA GLU A 113 -6.51 4.11 -15.16
C GLU A 113 -7.41 4.84 -14.16
N HIS A 114 -6.85 5.74 -13.36
CA HIS A 114 -7.57 6.48 -12.30
C HIS A 114 -8.33 5.57 -11.33
N LEU A 115 -7.78 4.39 -11.03
CA LEU A 115 -8.37 3.42 -10.13
C LEU A 115 -8.06 3.69 -8.66
N ILE A 116 -7.10 4.55 -8.37
CA ILE A 116 -6.70 4.95 -7.02
C ILE A 116 -6.61 6.46 -6.92
N ASP A 117 -7.03 7.00 -5.78
CA ASP A 117 -7.11 8.43 -5.52
C ASP A 117 -6.12 8.90 -4.45
N TYR A 118 -5.55 7.96 -3.70
CA TYR A 118 -4.56 8.19 -2.66
C TYR A 118 -3.63 6.99 -2.54
N VAL A 119 -2.34 7.21 -2.32
CA VAL A 119 -1.40 6.12 -2.05
C VAL A 119 -0.63 6.36 -0.75
N ALA A 120 -0.63 5.36 0.13
CA ALA A 120 0.30 5.29 1.24
C ALA A 120 1.35 4.22 0.92
N MET A 121 2.57 4.65 0.65
CA MET A 121 3.67 3.74 0.35
C MET A 121 4.61 3.62 1.54
N ASP A 122 4.90 2.39 1.94
CA ASP A 122 5.81 2.11 3.03
C ASP A 122 7.27 2.16 2.58
N ILE A 123 8.05 3.05 3.18
CA ILE A 123 9.52 3.06 3.11
C ILE A 123 10.06 2.33 4.33
N LYS A 124 10.60 1.12 4.12
CA LYS A 124 10.95 0.23 5.22
C LYS A 124 12.26 0.59 5.95
N ALA A 125 13.22 1.16 5.24
CA ALA A 125 14.52 1.58 5.78
C ALA A 125 15.25 2.48 4.75
N SER A 126 16.50 2.87 5.06
CA SER A 126 17.41 3.44 4.07
C SER A 126 17.75 2.41 2.98
N ARG A 127 18.30 2.89 1.87
CA ARG A 127 18.68 2.06 0.72
C ARG A 127 19.50 0.84 1.11
N ASP A 128 20.54 1.04 1.92
CA ASP A 128 21.49 -0.01 2.30
C ASP A 128 20.89 -1.04 3.27
N ASN A 129 19.92 -0.64 4.09
CA ASN A 129 19.26 -1.48 5.07
C ASN A 129 17.90 -2.03 4.63
N TYR A 130 17.45 -1.66 3.43
CA TYR A 130 16.09 -1.96 2.98
C TYR A 130 15.80 -3.46 2.92
N ALA A 131 16.68 -4.25 2.33
CA ALA A 131 16.53 -5.70 2.23
C ALA A 131 16.37 -6.37 3.60
N ARG A 132 17.18 -5.93 4.59
CA ARG A 132 17.09 -6.39 5.97
C ARG A 132 15.74 -6.06 6.61
N ALA A 133 15.25 -4.83 6.43
CA ALA A 133 13.96 -4.40 6.97
C ALA A 133 12.78 -5.07 6.27
N ALA A 134 12.90 -5.34 4.97
CA ALA A 134 11.92 -6.10 4.19
C ALA A 134 11.96 -7.61 4.47
N GLY A 135 12.97 -8.10 5.22
CA GLY A 135 13.15 -9.52 5.54
C GLY A 135 13.53 -10.36 4.33
N LEU A 136 14.29 -9.79 3.39
CA LEU A 136 14.71 -10.44 2.15
C LEU A 136 16.24 -10.58 2.11
N PRO A 137 16.78 -11.72 1.61
CA PRO A 137 18.23 -11.88 1.45
C PRO A 137 18.80 -10.97 0.36
N HIS A 138 18.04 -10.74 -0.69
CA HIS A 138 18.37 -9.85 -1.81
C HIS A 138 17.10 -9.14 -2.28
N MET A 139 17.24 -7.89 -2.71
CA MET A 139 16.15 -7.13 -3.27
C MET A 139 16.66 -6.14 -4.32
N ASP A 140 15.88 -5.93 -5.34
CA ASP A 140 16.11 -4.90 -6.33
C ASP A 140 15.52 -3.57 -5.83
N ILE A 141 16.39 -2.74 -5.26
CA ILE A 141 15.98 -1.46 -4.67
C ILE A 141 15.49 -0.47 -5.74
N SER A 142 15.90 -0.63 -7.00
CA SER A 142 15.49 0.26 -8.10
C SER A 142 13.95 0.26 -8.29
N ARG A 143 13.28 -0.83 -7.94
CA ARG A 143 11.81 -0.90 -7.98
C ARG A 143 11.15 0.04 -6.98
N ILE A 144 11.74 0.20 -5.79
CA ILE A 144 11.27 1.15 -4.78
C ILE A 144 11.50 2.58 -5.28
N GLU A 145 12.68 2.83 -5.84
CA GLU A 145 13.07 4.13 -6.41
C GLU A 145 12.11 4.53 -7.55
N GLU A 146 11.80 3.58 -8.43
CA GLU A 146 10.82 3.77 -9.51
C GLU A 146 9.44 4.11 -8.97
N SER A 147 8.94 3.38 -7.97
CA SER A 147 7.64 3.66 -7.34
C SER A 147 7.59 5.02 -6.67
N ILE A 148 8.69 5.43 -6.00
CA ILE A 148 8.83 6.78 -5.44
C ILE A 148 8.72 7.83 -6.55
N GLY A 149 9.43 7.63 -7.66
CA GLY A 149 9.38 8.52 -8.83
C GLY A 149 7.99 8.62 -9.44
N ILE A 150 7.32 7.49 -9.62
CA ILE A 150 5.93 7.41 -10.12
C ILE A 150 4.99 8.23 -9.24
N LEU A 151 5.03 8.04 -7.92
CA LEU A 151 4.16 8.76 -6.99
C LEU A 151 4.40 10.26 -7.01
N LYS A 152 5.66 10.69 -7.04
CA LYS A 152 6.02 12.11 -7.10
C LYS A 152 5.51 12.81 -8.36
N SER A 153 5.40 12.09 -9.46
CA SER A 153 4.89 12.62 -10.75
C SER A 153 3.42 12.35 -10.99
N SER A 154 2.74 11.61 -10.10
CA SER A 154 1.38 11.10 -10.33
C SER A 154 0.28 12.16 -10.32
N GLY A 155 0.49 13.26 -9.59
CA GLY A 155 -0.52 14.31 -9.39
C GLY A 155 -1.62 13.97 -8.38
N ILE A 156 -1.66 12.75 -7.82
CA ILE A 156 -2.58 12.41 -6.73
C ILE A 156 -1.92 12.60 -5.35
N PRO A 157 -2.70 12.78 -4.28
CA PRO A 157 -2.18 12.79 -2.93
C PRO A 157 -1.52 11.46 -2.57
N TYR A 158 -0.38 11.53 -1.90
CA TYR A 158 0.33 10.35 -1.39
C TYR A 158 1.06 10.65 -0.08
N GLU A 159 1.43 9.60 0.62
CA GLU A 159 2.32 9.66 1.79
C GLU A 159 3.36 8.54 1.75
N PHE A 160 4.55 8.82 2.28
CA PHE A 160 5.53 7.79 2.60
C PHE A 160 5.49 7.53 4.11
N ARG A 161 5.42 6.24 4.48
CA ARG A 161 5.32 5.82 5.89
C ARG A 161 6.52 4.96 6.26
N THR A 162 7.01 5.12 7.49
CA THR A 162 8.04 4.25 8.05
C THR A 162 7.63 3.80 9.44
N THR A 163 7.48 2.49 9.64
CA THR A 163 7.31 1.92 10.98
C THR A 163 8.63 1.97 11.73
N VAL A 164 8.66 2.69 12.82
CA VAL A 164 9.87 2.86 13.65
C VAL A 164 10.06 1.64 14.54
N VAL A 165 11.17 0.93 14.36
CA VAL A 165 11.48 -0.29 15.10
C VAL A 165 12.82 -0.16 15.79
N LYS A 166 12.82 -0.37 17.13
CA LYS A 166 14.06 -0.38 17.93
C LYS A 166 14.99 -1.49 17.44
N GLY A 167 16.25 -1.15 17.20
CA GLY A 167 17.27 -2.09 16.70
C GLY A 167 17.36 -2.19 15.18
N ILE A 168 16.39 -1.64 14.44
CA ILE A 168 16.44 -1.48 12.99
C ILE A 168 16.66 -0.01 12.65
N HIS A 169 15.86 0.89 13.21
CA HIS A 169 15.89 2.31 12.92
C HIS A 169 16.62 3.10 14.01
N THR A 170 17.57 3.91 13.56
CA THR A 170 18.31 4.88 14.39
C THR A 170 18.05 6.29 13.85
N VAL A 171 18.46 7.32 14.59
CA VAL A 171 18.42 8.70 14.08
C VAL A 171 19.21 8.86 12.78
N GLY A 172 20.34 8.15 12.67
CA GLY A 172 21.14 8.10 11.45
C GLY A 172 20.37 7.51 10.27
N GLU A 173 19.68 6.40 10.50
CA GLU A 173 18.83 5.73 9.52
C GLU A 173 17.74 6.68 8.95
N PHE A 174 17.06 7.43 9.81
CA PHE A 174 16.06 8.42 9.35
C PHE A 174 16.66 9.54 8.51
N LYS A 175 17.87 10.00 8.86
CA LYS A 175 18.57 10.99 8.04
C LYS A 175 18.87 10.44 6.64
N GLU A 176 19.30 9.19 6.56
CA GLU A 176 19.59 8.54 5.26
C GLU A 176 18.28 8.30 4.45
N ILE A 177 17.18 7.87 5.09
CA ILE A 177 15.87 7.77 4.44
C ILE A 177 15.47 9.13 3.85
N GLY A 178 15.58 10.21 4.64
CA GLY A 178 15.26 11.56 4.21
C GLY A 178 16.12 12.02 3.03
N ARG A 179 17.44 11.85 3.12
CA ARG A 179 18.37 12.19 2.04
C ARG A 179 18.04 11.43 0.76
N TRP A 180 17.91 10.12 0.85
CA TRP A 180 17.61 9.27 -0.29
C TRP A 180 16.30 9.66 -0.96
N SER A 181 15.23 9.85 -0.21
CA SER A 181 13.96 10.28 -0.77
C SER A 181 13.97 11.69 -1.34
N CYS A 182 14.84 12.61 -0.83
CA CYS A 182 15.04 13.94 -1.40
C CYS A 182 15.91 13.95 -2.66
N ILE A 183 16.98 13.13 -2.71
CA ILE A 183 17.87 13.02 -3.89
C ILE A 183 17.07 12.59 -5.12
N LEU A 184 16.19 11.61 -4.98
CA LEU A 184 15.28 11.21 -6.05
C LEU A 184 14.38 12.37 -6.57
N LEU A 185 14.20 13.44 -5.80
CA LEU A 185 13.52 14.65 -6.26
C LEU A 185 14.38 15.46 -7.22
N ALA A 186 15.66 15.64 -6.92
CA ALA A 186 16.57 16.46 -7.73
C ALA A 186 16.87 15.82 -9.09
N GLU A 187 17.04 14.50 -9.14
CA GLU A 187 17.31 13.78 -10.39
C GLU A 187 16.13 13.78 -11.36
N LEU A 188 14.89 13.85 -10.85
CA LEU A 188 13.68 13.91 -11.70
C LEU A 188 13.30 15.31 -12.14
N SER A 189 13.73 16.36 -11.41
CA SER A 189 13.45 17.76 -11.76
C SER A 189 14.40 18.36 -12.79
N GLY A 190 15.50 17.68 -13.13
CA GLY A 190 16.45 18.13 -14.14
C GLY A 190 17.21 19.40 -13.76
N GLU A 191 17.31 19.74 -12.47
CA GLU A 191 18.13 20.83 -11.93
C GLU A 191 19.45 20.33 -11.36
#